data_a2057294f216a78d1689fb6b19061b2c
#
_entry.id   a2057294f216a78d1689fb6b19061b2c
#
_cell.length_a   1.000
_cell.length_b   1.000
_cell.length_c   1.000
_cell.angle_alpha   90.00
_cell.angle_beta   90.00
_cell.angle_gamma   90.00
#
_symmetry.space_group_name_H-M   'P 1'
#
loop_
_entity.id
_entity.type
_entity.pdbx_description
1 polymer ?
#
loop_
_entity_poly.entity_id
_entity_poly.type
_entity_poly.pdbx_seq_one_letter_code
_entity_poly.pdbx_strand_id
1 'polypeptide(L)'
;MALLEAKNLTFTYPDAPEPALSDITFTVEPGEFILLCGPSGSGKSTLLRLLKREVRPHGKIEGELFLDGRSFMEVPAKQMAQEIGMVFQDPENQIVMDRVMEELVFGLENLGYSTEDMRKRIAEMVHFFGLEGWLERKTFELSGGQKQLVNLAAVLLLHPRILLLDEPTAQLDPVAASEFMTMLRRMNEEFGLTVIIAEHRLEELFSLADRVMVLEKGKKIYDAPSREVVSQLAKHPSSQIYPYLPSPARLYLEHSQKPASESIPLTVKEGRKWISTLKGTSVPTQPFQEDITNKKPLLALKGINFQYEKETRPILDQLSLSVYEGEWLSVVGANGSGKSTLLKVMAGLQNPQRGTVIFNGKKLKKPVPSEIAFLPQNPKLFFLQDTVEAELEAIIDKHQIHHGREKMEQLMEMFQLTPIKDRHPYDLSGGEMQKAALAGVMLMNPRLLLIDEPIKGLDPEAKLQFGKLLKNLRANGITIVMVTHDIEFAAQYSTRCAMLFQGEVTITAPTKTFFQGNTFYTTVANRISRGGRVPEVLTVEEAREKWRFLE
;
A
#
# COMPACT_ATOMS: atom_id res chain seq x y z
N MET A 1 -30.44 17.62 5.45
CA MET A 1 -31.08 16.57 4.59
C MET A 1 -29.94 15.81 3.96
N ALA A 2 -29.91 14.50 4.14
CA ALA A 2 -28.77 13.69 3.67
C ALA A 2 -28.57 13.88 2.17
N LEU A 3 -27.31 14.06 1.75
CA LEU A 3 -26.93 14.16 0.34
C LEU A 3 -27.05 12.81 -0.37
N LEU A 4 -26.63 11.75 0.31
CA LEU A 4 -26.72 10.36 -0.17
C LEU A 4 -27.27 9.47 0.95
N GLU A 5 -28.17 8.55 0.60
CA GLU A 5 -28.74 7.60 1.57
C GLU A 5 -28.78 6.21 0.93
N ALA A 6 -28.35 5.21 1.68
CA ALA A 6 -28.49 3.79 1.36
C ALA A 6 -29.38 3.13 2.40
N LYS A 7 -30.40 2.39 1.95
CA LYS A 7 -31.35 1.65 2.81
C LYS A 7 -31.32 0.17 2.52
N ASN A 8 -30.92 -0.63 3.50
CA ASN A 8 -30.90 -2.09 3.47
C ASN A 8 -30.23 -2.66 2.22
N LEU A 9 -29.13 -2.01 1.78
CA LEU A 9 -28.42 -2.34 0.54
C LEU A 9 -27.76 -3.71 0.69
N THR A 10 -28.18 -4.65 -0.14
CA THR A 10 -27.61 -6.00 -0.25
C THR A 10 -27.21 -6.25 -1.70
N PHE A 11 -26.03 -6.85 -1.91
CA PHE A 11 -25.54 -7.14 -3.25
C PHE A 11 -24.88 -8.51 -3.31
N THR A 12 -25.29 -9.29 -4.34
CA THR A 12 -24.73 -10.63 -4.62
C THR A 12 -24.22 -10.68 -6.04
N TYR A 13 -22.96 -11.07 -6.23
CA TYR A 13 -22.38 -11.32 -7.54
C TYR A 13 -23.01 -12.55 -8.19
N PRO A 14 -23.04 -12.65 -9.55
CA PRO A 14 -23.47 -13.88 -10.21
C PRO A 14 -22.67 -15.08 -9.69
N ASP A 15 -23.34 -16.21 -9.52
CA ASP A 15 -22.75 -17.47 -9.08
C ASP A 15 -22.06 -17.45 -7.70
N ALA A 16 -22.11 -16.34 -6.96
CA ALA A 16 -21.61 -16.28 -5.60
C ALA A 16 -22.61 -16.89 -4.62
N PRO A 17 -22.16 -17.76 -3.70
CA PRO A 17 -23.04 -18.42 -2.71
C PRO A 17 -23.52 -17.46 -1.62
N GLU A 18 -22.77 -16.39 -1.36
CA GLU A 18 -23.05 -15.42 -0.30
C GLU A 18 -23.04 -13.99 -0.86
N PRO A 19 -23.81 -13.06 -0.26
CA PRO A 19 -23.81 -11.67 -0.66
C PRO A 19 -22.46 -11.00 -0.31
N ALA A 20 -21.96 -10.19 -1.23
CA ALA A 20 -20.76 -9.36 -1.02
C ALA A 20 -21.03 -8.17 -0.08
N LEU A 21 -22.30 -7.71 -0.02
CA LEU A 21 -22.81 -6.74 0.95
C LEU A 21 -24.15 -7.21 1.48
N SER A 22 -24.38 -7.06 2.79
CA SER A 22 -25.59 -7.51 3.47
C SER A 22 -26.13 -6.41 4.37
N ASP A 23 -27.35 -5.93 4.05
CA ASP A 23 -28.13 -5.00 4.88
C ASP A 23 -27.35 -3.73 5.28
N ILE A 24 -26.69 -3.09 4.31
CA ILE A 24 -25.93 -1.86 4.54
C ILE A 24 -26.89 -0.66 4.52
N THR A 25 -27.01 0.01 5.64
CA THR A 25 -27.80 1.25 5.79
C THR A 25 -26.92 2.37 6.34
N PHE A 26 -26.84 3.51 5.62
CA PHE A 26 -26.11 4.71 6.04
C PHE A 26 -26.60 5.95 5.32
N THR A 27 -26.27 7.11 5.86
CA THR A 27 -26.49 8.42 5.26
C THR A 27 -25.18 9.17 5.14
N VAL A 28 -25.09 10.09 4.19
CA VAL A 28 -23.93 10.98 3.98
C VAL A 28 -24.44 12.42 3.94
N GLU A 29 -23.87 13.27 4.80
CA GLU A 29 -24.18 14.68 4.80
C GLU A 29 -23.29 15.47 3.83
N PRO A 30 -23.75 16.62 3.28
CA PRO A 30 -22.93 17.47 2.42
C PRO A 30 -21.63 17.91 3.11
N GLY A 31 -20.50 17.79 2.40
CA GLY A 31 -19.18 18.18 2.88
C GLY A 31 -18.54 17.18 3.86
N GLU A 32 -19.17 16.04 4.14
CA GLU A 32 -18.64 15.03 5.05
C GLU A 32 -17.47 14.27 4.43
N PHE A 33 -16.42 14.02 5.20
CA PHE A 33 -15.29 13.17 4.83
C PHE A 33 -15.42 11.81 5.53
N ILE A 34 -15.77 10.76 4.77
CA ILE A 34 -15.98 9.40 5.30
C ILE A 34 -14.83 8.49 4.88
N LEU A 35 -14.20 7.88 5.89
CA LEU A 35 -13.24 6.80 5.70
C LEU A 35 -13.95 5.44 5.75
N LEU A 36 -13.86 4.68 4.67
CA LEU A 36 -14.33 3.31 4.60
C LEU A 36 -13.15 2.35 4.79
N CYS A 37 -13.12 1.61 5.88
CA CYS A 37 -12.04 0.68 6.18
C CYS A 37 -12.53 -0.73 6.48
N GLY A 38 -11.61 -1.70 6.49
CA GLY A 38 -11.88 -3.11 6.74
C GLY A 38 -10.99 -4.03 5.89
N PRO A 39 -10.96 -5.34 6.19
CA PRO A 39 -10.14 -6.32 5.49
C PRO A 39 -10.39 -6.36 3.97
N SER A 40 -9.40 -6.88 3.23
CA SER A 40 -9.61 -7.19 1.80
C SER A 40 -10.76 -8.17 1.66
N GLY A 41 -11.62 -7.95 0.64
CA GLY A 41 -12.83 -8.74 0.46
C GLY A 41 -14.01 -8.38 1.38
N SER A 42 -13.90 -7.34 2.24
CA SER A 42 -15.02 -6.92 3.11
C SER A 42 -16.16 -6.19 2.38
N GLY A 43 -16.03 -5.93 1.08
CA GLY A 43 -17.06 -5.28 0.27
C GLY A 43 -16.86 -3.79 0.00
N LYS A 44 -15.75 -3.15 0.40
CA LYS A 44 -15.49 -1.70 0.23
C LYS A 44 -15.61 -1.23 -1.21
N SER A 45 -14.84 -1.83 -2.11
CA SER A 45 -14.86 -1.48 -3.54
C SER A 45 -16.22 -1.79 -4.18
N THR A 46 -16.88 -2.87 -3.75
CA THR A 46 -18.24 -3.19 -4.19
C THR A 46 -19.22 -2.10 -3.77
N LEU A 47 -19.15 -1.64 -2.51
CA LEU A 47 -19.99 -0.53 -2.03
C LEU A 47 -19.74 0.74 -2.85
N LEU A 48 -18.49 1.17 -3.03
CA LEU A 48 -18.17 2.36 -3.82
C LEU A 48 -18.70 2.25 -5.26
N ARG A 49 -18.53 1.10 -5.92
CA ARG A 49 -19.05 0.88 -7.28
C ARG A 49 -20.57 0.87 -7.36
N LEU A 50 -21.27 0.40 -6.33
CA LEU A 50 -22.73 0.47 -6.28
C LEU A 50 -23.25 1.91 -6.18
N LEU A 51 -22.49 2.80 -5.54
CA LEU A 51 -22.79 4.23 -5.45
C LEU A 51 -22.53 4.98 -6.77
N LYS A 52 -21.74 4.43 -7.70
CA LYS A 52 -21.46 4.99 -9.02
C LYS A 52 -22.18 4.20 -10.11
N ARG A 53 -23.28 4.74 -10.62
CA ARG A 53 -24.19 4.04 -11.55
C ARG A 53 -23.49 3.47 -12.80
N GLU A 54 -22.52 4.19 -13.34
CA GLU A 54 -21.83 3.85 -14.60
C GLU A 54 -20.88 2.66 -14.47
N VAL A 55 -20.44 2.35 -13.25
CA VAL A 55 -19.49 1.27 -12.98
C VAL A 55 -20.04 0.20 -12.04
N ARG A 56 -21.37 0.18 -11.89
CA ARG A 56 -22.03 -0.86 -11.07
C ARG A 56 -21.67 -2.24 -11.56
N PRO A 57 -21.26 -3.13 -10.65
CA PRO A 57 -21.02 -4.52 -11.00
C PRO A 57 -22.33 -5.21 -11.38
N HIS A 58 -22.22 -6.22 -12.24
CA HIS A 58 -23.36 -7.07 -12.57
C HIS A 58 -23.68 -7.98 -11.39
N GLY A 59 -24.97 -8.12 -11.05
CA GLY A 59 -25.42 -8.93 -9.94
C GLY A 59 -26.81 -8.54 -9.44
N LYS A 60 -27.25 -9.22 -8.36
CA LYS A 60 -28.54 -8.94 -7.71
C LYS A 60 -28.37 -7.84 -6.67
N ILE A 61 -29.14 -6.75 -6.83
CA ILE A 61 -29.20 -5.62 -5.90
C ILE A 61 -30.54 -5.65 -5.18
N GLU A 62 -30.54 -5.57 -3.85
CA GLU A 62 -31.73 -5.37 -3.02
C GLU A 62 -31.50 -4.12 -2.16
N GLY A 63 -32.59 -3.47 -1.74
CA GLY A 63 -32.55 -2.19 -1.02
C GLY A 63 -32.59 -0.99 -1.98
N GLU A 64 -32.41 0.20 -1.44
CA GLU A 64 -32.62 1.45 -2.15
C GLU A 64 -31.47 2.45 -1.93
N LEU A 65 -31.19 3.24 -2.96
CA LEU A 65 -30.21 4.33 -2.94
C LEU A 65 -30.91 5.63 -3.32
N PHE A 66 -30.62 6.69 -2.57
CA PHE A 66 -31.19 8.03 -2.79
C PHE A 66 -30.09 9.08 -2.90
N LEU A 67 -30.30 10.05 -3.78
CA LEU A 67 -29.50 11.27 -3.92
C LEU A 67 -30.43 12.47 -3.72
N ASP A 68 -30.17 13.32 -2.73
CA ASP A 68 -31.06 14.42 -2.34
C ASP A 68 -32.52 13.99 -2.10
N GLY A 69 -32.72 12.80 -1.52
CA GLY A 69 -34.05 12.22 -1.29
C GLY A 69 -34.76 11.66 -2.52
N ARG A 70 -34.14 11.70 -3.73
CA ARG A 70 -34.66 11.08 -4.96
C ARG A 70 -34.02 9.71 -5.16
N SER A 71 -34.81 8.75 -5.59
CA SER A 71 -34.25 7.43 -5.95
C SER A 71 -33.19 7.56 -7.05
N PHE A 72 -32.08 6.81 -6.94
CA PHE A 72 -31.07 6.74 -7.99
C PHE A 72 -31.63 6.36 -9.37
N MET A 73 -32.74 5.64 -9.40
CA MET A 73 -33.41 5.25 -10.65
C MET A 73 -34.13 6.42 -11.33
N GLU A 74 -34.52 7.43 -10.56
CA GLU A 74 -35.25 8.62 -11.05
C GLU A 74 -34.31 9.73 -11.51
N VAL A 75 -33.05 9.74 -11.05
CA VAL A 75 -32.06 10.76 -11.44
C VAL A 75 -31.57 10.48 -12.87
N PRO A 76 -31.63 11.49 -13.80
CA PRO A 76 -31.10 11.32 -15.14
C PRO A 76 -29.64 10.87 -15.16
N ALA A 77 -29.28 9.97 -16.09
CA ALA A 77 -27.93 9.40 -16.16
C ALA A 77 -26.83 10.47 -16.28
N LYS A 78 -27.06 11.52 -17.12
CA LYS A 78 -26.12 12.63 -17.28
C LYS A 78 -25.90 13.38 -15.97
N GLN A 79 -26.96 13.66 -15.23
CA GLN A 79 -26.88 14.31 -13.92
C GLN A 79 -26.15 13.42 -12.92
N MET A 80 -26.48 12.14 -12.86
CA MET A 80 -25.81 11.18 -11.95
C MET A 80 -24.30 11.13 -12.22
N ALA A 81 -23.89 11.11 -13.49
CA ALA A 81 -22.48 11.09 -13.89
C ALA A 81 -21.71 12.35 -13.42
N GLN A 82 -22.39 13.49 -13.36
CA GLN A 82 -21.82 14.76 -12.87
C GLN A 82 -21.79 14.84 -11.34
N GLU A 83 -22.86 14.40 -10.65
CA GLU A 83 -23.01 14.54 -9.18
C GLU A 83 -22.02 13.66 -8.40
N ILE A 84 -21.68 12.48 -8.94
CA ILE A 84 -20.83 11.50 -8.27
C ILE A 84 -19.61 11.21 -9.14
N GLY A 85 -18.43 11.68 -8.70
CA GLY A 85 -17.14 11.36 -9.30
C GLY A 85 -16.55 10.09 -8.66
N MET A 86 -15.72 9.34 -9.40
CA MET A 86 -14.99 8.20 -8.86
C MET A 86 -13.56 8.15 -9.40
N VAL A 87 -12.61 7.86 -8.49
CA VAL A 87 -11.21 7.59 -8.81
C VAL A 87 -10.90 6.14 -8.44
N PHE A 88 -10.35 5.38 -9.39
CA PHE A 88 -10.08 3.96 -9.24
C PHE A 88 -8.72 3.70 -8.59
N GLN A 89 -8.56 2.51 -8.04
CA GLN A 89 -7.33 2.01 -7.44
C GLN A 89 -6.16 1.96 -8.44
N ASP A 90 -6.43 1.50 -9.65
CA ASP A 90 -5.44 1.44 -10.73
C ASP A 90 -5.69 2.57 -11.73
N PRO A 91 -4.79 3.58 -11.79
CA PRO A 91 -4.95 4.71 -12.68
C PRO A 91 -4.91 4.33 -14.17
N GLU A 92 -4.23 3.23 -14.53
CA GLU A 92 -4.17 2.74 -15.91
C GLU A 92 -5.55 2.30 -16.43
N ASN A 93 -6.39 1.79 -15.55
CA ASN A 93 -7.74 1.33 -15.90
C ASN A 93 -8.75 2.48 -16.06
N GLN A 94 -8.36 3.70 -15.71
CA GLN A 94 -9.23 4.88 -15.79
C GLN A 94 -8.86 5.80 -16.95
N ILE A 95 -7.56 5.93 -17.27
CA ILE A 95 -7.06 6.75 -18.37
C ILE A 95 -7.50 6.15 -19.71
N VAL A 96 -8.11 6.96 -20.56
CA VAL A 96 -8.65 6.57 -21.87
C VAL A 96 -7.84 7.20 -23.02
N MET A 97 -7.32 8.41 -22.81
CA MET A 97 -6.68 9.20 -23.85
C MET A 97 -5.15 9.11 -23.83
N ASP A 98 -4.53 9.29 -24.99
CA ASP A 98 -3.08 9.18 -25.14
C ASP A 98 -2.32 10.39 -24.57
N ARG A 99 -2.96 11.57 -24.46
CA ARG A 99 -2.38 12.81 -23.96
C ARG A 99 -3.12 13.35 -22.75
N VAL A 100 -2.37 13.98 -21.84
CA VAL A 100 -2.94 14.57 -20.62
C VAL A 100 -4.03 15.61 -20.92
N MET A 101 -3.80 16.50 -21.90
CA MET A 101 -4.81 17.49 -22.27
C MET A 101 -6.10 16.84 -22.77
N GLU A 102 -5.99 15.81 -23.61
CA GLU A 102 -7.13 15.07 -24.15
C GLU A 102 -7.90 14.35 -23.03
N GLU A 103 -7.20 13.76 -22.06
CA GLU A 103 -7.81 13.12 -20.89
C GLU A 103 -8.61 14.11 -20.04
N LEU A 104 -8.07 15.31 -19.80
CA LEU A 104 -8.76 16.36 -19.05
C LEU A 104 -10.01 16.88 -19.76
N VAL A 105 -9.97 16.98 -21.09
CA VAL A 105 -11.09 17.46 -21.91
C VAL A 105 -12.19 16.42 -22.07
N PHE A 106 -11.85 15.15 -22.11
CA PHE A 106 -12.72 14.03 -22.48
C PHE A 106 -14.08 14.01 -21.76
N GLY A 107 -14.08 14.15 -20.44
CA GLY A 107 -15.32 14.16 -19.66
C GLY A 107 -16.22 15.37 -19.95
N LEU A 108 -15.63 16.54 -20.17
CA LEU A 108 -16.35 17.78 -20.48
C LEU A 108 -16.98 17.72 -21.86
N GLU A 109 -16.27 17.20 -22.88
CA GLU A 109 -16.79 17.01 -24.24
C GLU A 109 -17.98 16.05 -24.26
N ASN A 110 -17.87 14.91 -23.59
CA ASN A 110 -18.95 13.92 -23.48
C ASN A 110 -20.22 14.50 -22.81
N LEU A 111 -20.05 15.44 -21.91
CA LEU A 111 -21.15 16.13 -21.26
C LEU A 111 -21.65 17.33 -22.06
N GLY A 112 -21.01 17.68 -23.21
CA GLY A 112 -21.43 18.73 -24.13
C GLY A 112 -21.19 20.16 -23.60
N TYR A 113 -20.10 20.37 -22.85
CA TYR A 113 -19.68 21.71 -22.44
C TYR A 113 -19.23 22.54 -23.65
N SER A 114 -19.43 23.87 -23.59
CA SER A 114 -18.90 24.76 -24.62
C SER A 114 -17.37 24.82 -24.57
N THR A 115 -16.73 25.11 -25.72
CA THR A 115 -15.24 25.25 -25.76
C THR A 115 -14.76 26.36 -24.82
N GLU A 116 -15.53 27.41 -24.61
CA GLU A 116 -15.19 28.48 -23.68
C GLU A 116 -15.22 28.03 -22.24
N ASP A 117 -16.26 27.30 -21.82
CA ASP A 117 -16.39 26.74 -20.48
C ASP A 117 -15.28 25.69 -20.21
N MET A 118 -15.00 24.85 -21.21
CA MET A 118 -13.93 23.85 -21.11
C MET A 118 -12.59 24.54 -20.89
N ARG A 119 -12.23 25.55 -21.68
CA ARG A 119 -10.97 26.29 -21.52
C ARG A 119 -10.82 26.93 -20.14
N LYS A 120 -11.88 27.55 -19.64
CA LYS A 120 -11.90 28.17 -18.32
C LYS A 120 -11.64 27.13 -17.21
N ARG A 121 -12.43 26.05 -17.20
CA ARG A 121 -12.33 24.99 -16.19
C ARG A 121 -10.97 24.29 -16.21
N ILE A 122 -10.45 23.99 -17.40
CA ILE A 122 -9.15 23.33 -17.55
C ILE A 122 -8.04 24.24 -17.07
N ALA A 123 -8.04 25.54 -17.45
CA ALA A 123 -7.01 26.47 -16.99
C ALA A 123 -6.96 26.59 -15.47
N GLU A 124 -8.14 26.68 -14.82
CA GLU A 124 -8.27 26.73 -13.38
C GLU A 124 -7.73 25.43 -12.71
N MET A 125 -8.16 24.27 -13.21
CA MET A 125 -7.78 22.97 -12.67
C MET A 125 -6.28 22.68 -12.88
N VAL A 126 -5.76 22.96 -14.07
CA VAL A 126 -4.33 22.79 -14.40
C VAL A 126 -3.45 23.64 -13.48
N HIS A 127 -3.86 24.90 -13.25
CA HIS A 127 -3.13 25.77 -12.33
C HIS A 127 -3.21 25.28 -10.88
N PHE A 128 -4.39 24.83 -10.45
CA PHE A 128 -4.60 24.35 -9.08
C PHE A 128 -3.76 23.09 -8.76
N PHE A 129 -3.65 22.17 -9.74
CA PHE A 129 -2.91 20.91 -9.60
C PHE A 129 -1.45 20.99 -10.05
N GLY A 130 -1.00 22.12 -10.65
CA GLY A 130 0.36 22.26 -11.15
C GLY A 130 0.66 21.39 -12.37
N LEU A 131 -0.32 21.18 -13.26
CA LEU A 131 -0.22 20.26 -14.40
C LEU A 131 0.33 20.92 -15.67
N GLU A 132 0.68 22.21 -15.68
CA GLU A 132 1.08 22.97 -16.85
C GLU A 132 2.18 22.28 -17.68
N GLY A 133 3.18 21.72 -16.99
CA GLY A 133 4.30 21.04 -17.64
C GLY A 133 3.98 19.63 -18.17
N TRP A 134 2.74 19.14 -17.99
CA TRP A 134 2.34 17.77 -18.38
C TRP A 134 1.35 17.74 -19.54
N LEU A 135 0.70 18.84 -19.88
CA LEU A 135 -0.42 18.87 -20.83
C LEU A 135 -0.11 18.22 -22.18
N GLU A 136 1.08 18.43 -22.71
CA GLU A 136 1.53 17.88 -23.99
C GLU A 136 2.14 16.47 -23.87
N ARG A 137 2.35 15.98 -22.64
CA ARG A 137 2.93 14.65 -22.42
C ARG A 137 1.93 13.56 -22.76
N LYS A 138 2.47 12.43 -23.16
CA LYS A 138 1.69 11.21 -23.31
C LYS A 138 1.39 10.60 -21.94
N THR A 139 0.19 10.10 -21.76
CA THR A 139 -0.26 9.55 -20.47
C THR A 139 0.58 8.37 -20.01
N PHE A 140 1.07 7.53 -20.92
CA PHE A 140 1.95 6.40 -20.59
C PHE A 140 3.36 6.80 -20.12
N GLU A 141 3.80 8.04 -20.37
CA GLU A 141 5.09 8.59 -19.90
C GLU A 141 5.03 9.06 -18.44
N LEU A 142 3.83 9.19 -17.90
CA LEU A 142 3.61 9.64 -16.53
C LEU A 142 3.90 8.54 -15.52
N SER A 143 4.43 8.92 -14.35
CA SER A 143 4.51 8.02 -13.20
C SER A 143 3.11 7.66 -12.68
N GLY A 144 2.97 6.57 -11.92
CA GLY A 144 1.69 6.18 -11.32
C GLY A 144 1.06 7.30 -10.47
N GLY A 145 1.87 8.06 -9.73
CA GLY A 145 1.39 9.23 -8.98
C GLY A 145 0.89 10.38 -9.85
N GLN A 146 1.60 10.67 -10.94
CA GLN A 146 1.18 11.67 -11.90
C GLN A 146 -0.12 11.28 -12.61
N LYS A 147 -0.27 10.00 -12.99
CA LYS A 147 -1.52 9.47 -13.56
C LYS A 147 -2.68 9.62 -12.59
N GLN A 148 -2.46 9.33 -11.31
CA GLN A 148 -3.50 9.44 -10.29
C GLN A 148 -3.95 10.90 -10.08
N LEU A 149 -3.02 11.86 -10.12
CA LEU A 149 -3.36 13.29 -10.08
C LEU A 149 -4.14 13.75 -11.32
N VAL A 150 -3.77 13.26 -12.51
CA VAL A 150 -4.51 13.53 -13.75
C VAL A 150 -5.93 12.97 -13.68
N ASN A 151 -6.10 11.73 -13.19
CA ASN A 151 -7.42 11.12 -13.00
C ASN A 151 -8.27 11.92 -12.01
N LEU A 152 -7.69 12.33 -10.89
CA LEU A 152 -8.40 13.16 -9.91
C LEU A 152 -8.82 14.50 -10.53
N ALA A 153 -7.92 15.17 -11.26
CA ALA A 153 -8.20 16.43 -11.94
C ALA A 153 -9.32 16.26 -12.99
N ALA A 154 -9.25 15.21 -13.81
CA ALA A 154 -10.28 14.91 -14.83
C ALA A 154 -11.66 14.69 -14.22
N VAL A 155 -11.74 13.98 -13.09
CA VAL A 155 -13.00 13.78 -12.35
C VAL A 155 -13.51 15.09 -11.75
N LEU A 156 -12.62 15.90 -11.13
CA LEU A 156 -13.00 17.16 -10.48
C LEU A 156 -13.41 18.26 -11.48
N LEU A 157 -12.96 18.20 -12.73
CA LEU A 157 -13.41 19.12 -13.80
C LEU A 157 -14.92 19.07 -14.03
N LEU A 158 -15.58 17.95 -13.68
CA LEU A 158 -17.03 17.80 -13.76
C LEU A 158 -17.76 18.48 -12.58
N HIS A 159 -17.04 18.96 -11.56
CA HIS A 159 -17.56 19.55 -10.33
C HIS A 159 -18.52 18.61 -9.58
N PRO A 160 -18.13 17.38 -9.26
CA PRO A 160 -18.98 16.46 -8.53
C PRO A 160 -19.25 16.98 -7.11
N ARG A 161 -20.42 16.65 -6.57
CA ARG A 161 -20.76 16.92 -5.16
C ARG A 161 -20.24 15.81 -4.24
N ILE A 162 -20.10 14.60 -4.77
CA ILE A 162 -19.57 13.44 -4.06
C ILE A 162 -18.39 12.88 -4.85
N LEU A 163 -17.27 12.67 -4.18
CA LEU A 163 -16.08 12.02 -4.72
C LEU A 163 -15.87 10.67 -4.02
N LEU A 164 -15.92 9.61 -4.80
CA LEU A 164 -15.64 8.25 -4.38
C LEU A 164 -14.20 7.89 -4.74
N LEU A 165 -13.43 7.34 -3.79
CA LEU A 165 -12.03 7.00 -4.00
C LEU A 165 -11.78 5.56 -3.53
N ASP A 166 -11.38 4.70 -4.45
CA ASP A 166 -11.08 3.29 -4.18
C ASP A 166 -9.56 3.09 -4.15
N GLU A 167 -8.98 3.08 -2.95
CA GLU A 167 -7.54 2.93 -2.68
C GLU A 167 -6.64 3.83 -3.55
N PRO A 168 -6.90 5.15 -3.62
CA PRO A 168 -6.24 6.03 -4.56
C PRO A 168 -4.73 6.18 -4.32
N THR A 169 -4.22 5.85 -3.12
CA THR A 169 -2.80 5.95 -2.80
C THR A 169 -2.02 4.65 -2.94
N ALA A 170 -2.67 3.55 -3.33
CA ALA A 170 -2.03 2.23 -3.43
C ALA A 170 -0.81 2.21 -4.37
N GLN A 171 -0.81 3.05 -5.43
CA GLN A 171 0.28 3.16 -6.41
C GLN A 171 1.32 4.25 -6.06
N LEU A 172 1.06 5.07 -5.02
CA LEU A 172 1.88 6.24 -4.68
C LEU A 172 2.99 5.88 -3.69
N ASP A 173 4.12 6.58 -3.80
CA ASP A 173 5.10 6.60 -2.72
C ASP A 173 4.60 7.46 -1.55
N PRO A 174 5.24 7.40 -0.36
CA PRO A 174 4.75 8.13 0.81
C PRO A 174 4.63 9.65 0.62
N VAL A 175 5.50 10.26 -0.18
CA VAL A 175 5.48 11.72 -0.42
C VAL A 175 4.29 12.06 -1.31
N ALA A 176 4.15 11.39 -2.45
CA ALA A 176 3.02 11.61 -3.37
C ALA A 176 1.68 11.26 -2.71
N ALA A 177 1.63 10.24 -1.84
CA ALA A 177 0.43 9.90 -1.08
C ALA A 177 0.03 11.02 -0.11
N SER A 178 0.98 11.60 0.63
CA SER A 178 0.72 12.72 1.56
C SER A 178 0.30 13.99 0.81
N GLU A 179 0.91 14.29 -0.35
CA GLU A 179 0.49 15.40 -1.22
C GLU A 179 -0.94 15.20 -1.72
N PHE A 180 -1.27 13.99 -2.18
CA PHE A 180 -2.63 13.63 -2.62
C PHE A 180 -3.66 13.81 -1.50
N MET A 181 -3.36 13.33 -0.28
CA MET A 181 -4.24 13.51 0.88
C MET A 181 -4.39 14.97 1.29
N THR A 182 -3.33 15.76 1.22
CA THR A 182 -3.37 17.21 1.47
C THR A 182 -4.28 17.91 0.46
N MET A 183 -4.23 17.50 -0.82
CA MET A 183 -5.09 18.03 -1.86
C MET A 183 -6.57 17.67 -1.60
N LEU A 184 -6.86 16.41 -1.26
CA LEU A 184 -8.22 15.98 -0.92
C LEU A 184 -8.78 16.74 0.28
N ARG A 185 -7.97 16.95 1.30
CA ARG A 185 -8.35 17.76 2.46
C ARG A 185 -8.75 19.17 2.05
N ARG A 186 -7.94 19.83 1.21
CA ARG A 186 -8.27 21.17 0.69
C ARG A 186 -9.58 21.17 -0.11
N MET A 187 -9.82 20.16 -0.95
CA MET A 187 -11.08 20.03 -1.69
C MET A 187 -12.28 19.90 -0.75
N ASN A 188 -12.15 19.15 0.32
CA ASN A 188 -13.22 18.99 1.30
C ASN A 188 -13.43 20.26 2.14
N GLU A 189 -12.36 20.82 2.75
CA GLU A 189 -12.46 21.96 3.68
C GLU A 189 -12.76 23.30 2.98
N GLU A 190 -12.15 23.56 1.80
CA GLU A 190 -12.26 24.85 1.11
C GLU A 190 -13.45 24.88 0.12
N PHE A 191 -13.79 23.74 -0.50
CA PHE A 191 -14.84 23.67 -1.53
C PHE A 191 -16.08 22.88 -1.11
N GLY A 192 -16.09 22.31 0.10
CA GLY A 192 -17.22 21.54 0.62
C GLY A 192 -17.49 20.23 -0.14
N LEU A 193 -16.47 19.67 -0.81
CA LEU A 193 -16.58 18.41 -1.51
C LEU A 193 -16.84 17.26 -0.53
N THR A 194 -17.91 16.49 -0.74
CA THR A 194 -18.17 15.30 0.04
C THR A 194 -17.25 14.16 -0.42
N VAL A 195 -16.56 13.51 0.49
CA VAL A 195 -15.56 12.48 0.16
C VAL A 195 -15.90 11.17 0.85
N ILE A 196 -15.92 10.07 0.07
CA ILE A 196 -15.97 8.70 0.60
C ILE A 196 -14.74 7.97 0.06
N ILE A 197 -13.81 7.63 0.94
CA ILE A 197 -12.55 7.01 0.58
C ILE A 197 -12.38 5.64 1.23
N ALA A 198 -12.10 4.61 0.42
CA ALA A 198 -11.61 3.32 0.89
C ALA A 198 -10.08 3.32 0.82
N GLU A 199 -9.41 3.00 1.91
CA GLU A 199 -7.94 2.99 1.98
C GLU A 199 -7.40 1.96 2.99
N HIS A 200 -6.15 1.55 2.75
CA HIS A 200 -5.39 0.68 3.64
C HIS A 200 -4.26 1.42 4.38
N ARG A 201 -3.87 2.60 3.90
CA ARG A 201 -2.92 3.49 4.57
C ARG A 201 -3.67 4.46 5.48
N LEU A 202 -3.87 4.07 6.72
CA LEU A 202 -4.82 4.72 7.61
C LEU A 202 -4.21 5.75 8.57
N GLU A 203 -2.87 5.85 8.63
CA GLU A 203 -2.15 6.69 9.60
C GLU A 203 -2.58 8.18 9.59
N GLU A 204 -2.84 8.74 8.41
CA GLU A 204 -3.27 10.13 8.28
C GLU A 204 -4.80 10.27 8.19
N LEU A 205 -5.49 9.26 7.65
CA LEU A 205 -6.90 9.33 7.31
C LEU A 205 -7.83 9.37 8.52
N PHE A 206 -7.49 8.64 9.61
CA PHE A 206 -8.29 8.71 10.83
C PHE A 206 -8.37 10.12 11.42
N SER A 207 -7.35 10.96 11.18
CA SER A 207 -7.35 12.34 11.63
C SER A 207 -8.04 13.31 10.66
N LEU A 208 -8.21 12.91 9.40
CA LEU A 208 -8.88 13.71 8.36
C LEU A 208 -10.38 13.41 8.29
N ALA A 209 -10.76 12.17 8.58
CA ALA A 209 -12.14 11.73 8.45
C ALA A 209 -13.02 12.27 9.61
N ASP A 210 -14.17 12.85 9.26
CA ASP A 210 -15.22 13.18 10.21
C ASP A 210 -15.81 11.91 10.80
N ARG A 211 -15.96 10.87 9.95
CA ARG A 211 -16.57 9.59 10.31
C ARG A 211 -15.83 8.42 9.66
N VAL A 212 -15.77 7.32 10.38
CA VAL A 212 -15.19 6.06 9.95
C VAL A 212 -16.27 5.00 9.89
N MET A 213 -16.43 4.39 8.71
CA MET A 213 -17.29 3.25 8.50
C MET A 213 -16.43 1.99 8.34
N VAL A 214 -16.66 0.99 9.18
CA VAL A 214 -15.91 -0.27 9.16
C VAL A 214 -16.78 -1.37 8.57
N LEU A 215 -16.27 -1.99 7.51
CA LEU A 215 -16.89 -3.17 6.88
C LEU A 215 -16.11 -4.44 7.22
N GLU A 216 -16.84 -5.49 7.56
CA GLU A 216 -16.31 -6.84 7.74
C GLU A 216 -17.28 -7.86 7.17
N LYS A 217 -16.80 -8.74 6.28
CA LYS A 217 -17.62 -9.80 5.64
C LYS A 217 -18.96 -9.28 5.07
N GLY A 218 -18.89 -8.17 4.35
CA GLY A 218 -20.05 -7.56 3.71
C GLY A 218 -21.02 -6.83 4.65
N LYS A 219 -20.71 -6.69 5.94
CA LYS A 219 -21.56 -6.01 6.94
C LYS A 219 -20.90 -4.77 7.48
N LYS A 220 -21.69 -3.75 7.79
CA LYS A 220 -21.25 -2.55 8.48
C LYS A 220 -21.20 -2.83 9.98
N ILE A 221 -19.97 -2.88 10.55
CA ILE A 221 -19.76 -3.21 11.97
C ILE A 221 -19.74 -1.94 12.82
N TYR A 222 -19.09 -0.89 12.33
CA TYR A 222 -19.03 0.41 13.00
C TYR A 222 -19.30 1.53 12.00
N ASP A 223 -19.89 2.62 12.50
CA ASP A 223 -20.17 3.83 11.73
C ASP A 223 -20.32 4.99 12.74
N ALA A 224 -19.22 5.70 13.01
CA ALA A 224 -19.15 6.71 14.04
C ALA A 224 -17.94 7.65 13.82
N PRO A 225 -17.82 8.78 14.56
CA PRO A 225 -16.63 9.62 14.55
C PRO A 225 -15.34 8.82 14.82
N SER A 226 -14.23 9.22 14.18
CA SER A 226 -12.96 8.47 14.20
C SER A 226 -12.51 8.02 15.58
N ARG A 227 -12.54 8.88 16.60
CA ARG A 227 -12.10 8.55 17.97
C ARG A 227 -13.03 7.53 18.65
N GLU A 228 -14.30 7.59 18.34
CA GLU A 228 -15.30 6.66 18.88
C GLU A 228 -15.08 5.26 18.31
N VAL A 229 -14.88 5.14 16.99
CA VAL A 229 -14.55 3.86 16.35
C VAL A 229 -13.28 3.27 16.95
N VAL A 230 -12.22 4.07 17.13
CA VAL A 230 -10.97 3.62 17.76
C VAL A 230 -11.23 3.11 19.18
N SER A 231 -12.05 3.82 19.98
CA SER A 231 -12.40 3.40 21.34
C SER A 231 -13.20 2.10 21.39
N GLN A 232 -14.07 1.88 20.40
CA GLN A 232 -14.85 0.64 20.31
C GLN A 232 -13.96 -0.53 19.88
N LEU A 233 -13.09 -0.35 18.89
CA LEU A 233 -12.14 -1.37 18.44
C LEU A 233 -11.12 -1.75 19.54
N ALA A 234 -10.77 -0.81 20.40
CA ALA A 234 -9.88 -1.06 21.54
C ALA A 234 -10.42 -2.11 22.52
N LYS A 235 -11.74 -2.31 22.58
CA LYS A 235 -12.37 -3.34 23.42
C LYS A 235 -12.18 -4.75 22.87
N HIS A 236 -11.75 -4.86 21.60
CA HIS A 236 -11.56 -6.13 20.90
C HIS A 236 -10.17 -6.21 20.24
N PRO A 237 -9.06 -6.20 21.03
CA PRO A 237 -7.69 -6.16 20.48
C PRO A 237 -7.31 -7.41 19.67
N SER A 238 -8.06 -8.51 19.80
CA SER A 238 -7.92 -9.71 18.98
C SER A 238 -8.67 -9.64 17.63
N SER A 239 -9.39 -8.56 17.36
CA SER A 239 -10.09 -8.36 16.08
C SER A 239 -9.10 -8.20 14.93
N GLN A 240 -9.43 -8.75 13.77
CA GLN A 240 -8.69 -8.56 12.52
C GLN A 240 -8.59 -7.08 12.10
N ILE A 241 -9.43 -6.21 12.67
CA ILE A 241 -9.47 -4.78 12.37
C ILE A 241 -8.49 -3.98 13.27
N TYR A 242 -8.03 -4.53 14.39
CA TYR A 242 -7.11 -3.82 15.29
C TYR A 242 -5.82 -3.31 14.61
N PRO A 243 -5.19 -4.06 13.66
CA PRO A 243 -4.03 -3.57 12.91
C PRO A 243 -4.32 -2.36 12.01
N TYR A 244 -5.59 -2.04 11.76
CA TYR A 244 -6.01 -0.87 10.96
C TYR A 244 -5.98 0.44 11.75
N LEU A 245 -5.85 0.38 13.08
CA LEU A 245 -5.76 1.58 13.91
C LEU A 245 -4.42 2.30 13.67
N PRO A 246 -4.44 3.64 13.62
CA PRO A 246 -3.21 4.42 13.47
C PRO A 246 -2.25 4.22 14.64
N SER A 247 -0.95 4.26 14.37
CA SER A 247 0.11 4.01 15.35
C SER A 247 0.02 4.90 16.61
N PRO A 248 -0.34 6.20 16.53
CA PRO A 248 -0.53 7.03 17.74
C PRO A 248 -1.62 6.47 18.66
N ALA A 249 -2.73 6.04 18.06
CA ALA A 249 -3.84 5.47 18.82
C ALA A 249 -3.46 4.11 19.44
N ARG A 250 -2.81 3.23 18.69
CA ARG A 250 -2.33 1.94 19.20
C ARG A 250 -1.36 2.11 20.36
N LEU A 251 -0.38 3.02 20.24
CA LEU A 251 0.56 3.34 21.32
C LEU A 251 -0.18 3.79 22.58
N TYR A 252 -1.20 4.65 22.44
CA TYR A 252 -2.00 5.12 23.56
C TYR A 252 -2.81 3.99 24.22
N LEU A 253 -3.52 3.20 23.41
CA LEU A 253 -4.39 2.12 23.89
C LEU A 253 -3.62 1.02 24.63
N GLU A 254 -2.42 0.71 24.18
CA GLU A 254 -1.57 -0.35 24.77
C GLU A 254 -0.92 0.07 26.09
N HIS A 255 -0.81 1.38 26.34
CA HIS A 255 -0.12 1.91 27.52
C HIS A 255 -0.99 2.76 28.45
N SER A 256 -2.28 2.96 28.13
CA SER A 256 -3.22 3.68 28.97
C SER A 256 -4.15 2.74 29.72
N GLN A 257 -4.19 2.84 31.04
CA GLN A 257 -5.05 1.98 31.87
C GLN A 257 -6.55 2.27 31.74
N LYS A 258 -6.92 3.50 31.41
CA LYS A 258 -8.30 3.95 31.23
C LYS A 258 -8.38 4.86 29.99
N PRO A 259 -8.42 4.28 28.78
CA PRO A 259 -8.50 5.09 27.57
C PRO A 259 -9.86 5.82 27.53
N ALA A 260 -9.84 7.15 27.66
CA ALA A 260 -11.01 7.98 27.40
C ALA A 260 -11.04 8.29 25.89
N SER A 261 -12.19 8.14 25.24
CA SER A 261 -12.34 8.32 23.79
C SER A 261 -11.84 9.68 23.29
N GLU A 262 -12.13 10.75 24.02
CA GLU A 262 -11.72 12.11 23.66
C GLU A 262 -10.19 12.34 23.70
N SER A 263 -9.47 11.53 24.48
CA SER A 263 -8.02 11.65 24.71
C SER A 263 -7.17 10.81 23.76
N ILE A 264 -7.79 9.97 22.93
CA ILE A 264 -7.06 9.08 22.02
C ILE A 264 -6.34 9.92 20.96
N PRO A 265 -5.00 9.87 20.87
CA PRO A 265 -4.25 10.60 19.86
C PRO A 265 -4.43 9.94 18.48
N LEU A 266 -4.73 10.74 17.46
CA LEU A 266 -4.82 10.29 16.08
C LEU A 266 -3.64 10.81 15.24
N THR A 267 -2.87 11.78 15.75
CA THR A 267 -1.74 12.38 15.05
C THR A 267 -0.44 12.27 15.84
N VAL A 268 0.71 12.37 15.14
CA VAL A 268 2.04 12.45 15.78
C VAL A 268 2.09 13.58 16.82
N LYS A 269 1.50 14.74 16.51
CA LYS A 269 1.46 15.90 17.41
C LYS A 269 0.73 15.58 18.70
N GLU A 270 -0.43 14.94 18.61
CA GLU A 270 -1.22 14.52 19.78
C GLU A 270 -0.50 13.42 20.57
N GLY A 271 0.11 12.43 19.87
CA GLY A 271 0.92 11.40 20.50
C GLY A 271 2.11 11.96 21.29
N ARG A 272 2.82 12.95 20.73
CA ARG A 272 3.90 13.66 21.45
C ARG A 272 3.38 14.40 22.69
N LYS A 273 2.22 15.07 22.57
CA LYS A 273 1.59 15.75 23.70
C LYS A 273 1.24 14.75 24.81
N TRP A 274 0.65 13.62 24.44
CA TRP A 274 0.34 12.55 25.38
C TRP A 274 1.60 12.02 26.08
N ILE A 275 2.66 11.66 25.36
CA ILE A 275 3.92 11.16 25.95
C ILE A 275 4.54 12.17 26.91
N SER A 276 4.44 13.48 26.63
CA SER A 276 4.97 14.51 27.52
C SER A 276 4.28 14.55 28.90
N THR A 277 3.06 14.01 29.02
CA THR A 277 2.32 13.90 30.28
C THR A 277 2.69 12.66 31.10
N LEU A 278 3.34 11.67 30.49
CA LEU A 278 3.69 10.43 31.15
C LEU A 278 4.88 10.61 32.11
N LYS A 279 4.81 9.95 33.26
CA LYS A 279 5.92 9.81 34.20
C LYS A 279 6.58 8.46 33.90
N GLY A 280 7.54 8.43 32.98
CA GLY A 280 8.22 7.19 32.58
C GLY A 280 9.58 7.04 33.24
N THR A 281 9.96 5.81 33.56
CA THR A 281 11.35 5.42 33.80
C THR A 281 11.92 4.83 32.52
N SER A 282 13.05 5.37 32.04
CA SER A 282 13.81 4.74 30.97
C SER A 282 14.43 3.45 31.50
N VAL A 283 14.07 2.32 30.93
CA VAL A 283 14.87 1.09 31.10
C VAL A 283 16.09 1.26 30.20
N PRO A 284 17.33 1.21 30.76
CA PRO A 284 18.52 1.25 29.93
C PRO A 284 18.50 0.03 28.99
N THR A 285 18.29 0.25 27.73
CA THR A 285 18.44 -0.78 26.70
C THR A 285 19.90 -0.86 26.32
N GLN A 286 20.52 -2.00 26.54
CA GLN A 286 21.84 -2.28 25.94
C GLN A 286 21.69 -2.17 24.42
N PRO A 287 22.62 -1.49 23.73
CA PRO A 287 22.60 -1.44 22.26
C PRO A 287 22.80 -2.87 21.76
N PHE A 288 21.79 -3.37 21.06
CA PHE A 288 21.89 -4.63 20.33
C PHE A 288 22.79 -4.37 19.11
N GLN A 289 24.09 -4.63 19.26
CA GLN A 289 25.04 -4.64 18.16
C GLN A 289 25.10 -6.07 17.60
N GLU A 290 24.32 -6.36 16.56
CA GLU A 290 24.72 -7.45 15.65
C GLU A 290 25.97 -6.98 14.92
N ASP A 291 27.11 -7.61 15.23
CA ASP A 291 28.41 -7.32 14.61
C ASP A 291 28.44 -7.93 13.19
N ILE A 292 27.86 -7.19 12.23
CA ILE A 292 27.76 -7.62 10.82
C ILE A 292 29.10 -7.44 10.09
N THR A 293 30.05 -6.70 10.68
CA THR A 293 31.29 -6.26 10.02
C THR A 293 32.28 -7.39 9.71
N ASN A 294 32.14 -8.57 10.31
CA ASN A 294 33.03 -9.72 10.12
C ASN A 294 32.50 -10.82 9.18
N LYS A 295 31.30 -10.67 8.61
CA LYS A 295 30.72 -11.68 7.72
C LYS A 295 31.16 -11.45 6.26
N LYS A 296 31.48 -12.53 5.54
CA LYS A 296 31.71 -12.45 4.08
C LYS A 296 30.38 -12.15 3.38
N PRO A 297 30.37 -11.23 2.40
CA PRO A 297 29.14 -10.93 1.66
C PRO A 297 28.73 -12.14 0.80
N LEU A 298 27.43 -12.48 0.84
CA LEU A 298 26.83 -13.45 -0.06
C LEU A 298 26.70 -12.85 -1.47
N LEU A 299 26.25 -11.58 -1.57
CA LEU A 299 26.17 -10.81 -2.81
C LEU A 299 26.90 -9.48 -2.63
N ALA A 300 27.72 -9.08 -3.58
CA ALA A 300 28.37 -7.76 -3.60
C ALA A 300 28.29 -7.11 -4.97
N LEU A 301 27.84 -5.86 -5.00
CA LEU A 301 27.89 -4.98 -6.15
C LEU A 301 29.05 -4.01 -5.96
N LYS A 302 29.89 -3.83 -7.00
CA LYS A 302 31.05 -2.96 -6.96
C LYS A 302 31.04 -2.01 -8.15
N GLY A 303 30.85 -0.71 -7.89
CA GLY A 303 30.90 0.34 -8.88
C GLY A 303 29.95 0.16 -10.07
N ILE A 304 28.71 -0.20 -9.79
CA ILE A 304 27.69 -0.51 -10.82
C ILE A 304 27.22 0.78 -11.47
N ASN A 305 27.37 0.84 -12.81
CA ASN A 305 26.70 1.84 -13.64
C ASN A 305 25.70 1.14 -14.56
N PHE A 306 24.45 1.61 -14.56
CA PHE A 306 23.40 1.09 -15.42
C PHE A 306 22.49 2.19 -15.97
N GLN A 307 22.19 2.11 -17.27
CA GLN A 307 21.19 2.93 -17.96
C GLN A 307 20.49 2.07 -19.01
N TYR A 308 19.21 2.35 -19.30
CA TYR A 308 18.45 1.60 -20.32
C TYR A 308 18.84 2.06 -21.73
N GLU A 309 19.01 3.34 -21.94
CA GLU A 309 19.36 3.96 -23.22
C GLU A 309 20.66 4.78 -23.09
N LYS A 310 21.47 4.80 -24.16
CA LYS A 310 22.81 5.43 -24.13
C LYS A 310 22.81 6.94 -23.87
N GLU A 311 21.72 7.62 -24.21
CA GLU A 311 21.61 9.08 -24.12
C GLU A 311 20.88 9.55 -22.84
N THR A 312 20.41 8.63 -22.00
CA THR A 312 19.72 8.95 -20.76
C THR A 312 20.68 9.05 -19.58
N ARG A 313 20.26 9.74 -18.52
CA ARG A 313 21.01 9.74 -17.25
C ARG A 313 21.12 8.31 -16.70
N PRO A 314 22.26 7.93 -16.09
CA PRO A 314 22.38 6.63 -15.46
C PRO A 314 21.33 6.49 -14.35
N ILE A 315 20.67 5.32 -14.33
CA ILE A 315 19.70 4.96 -13.29
C ILE A 315 20.40 4.43 -12.05
N LEU A 316 21.52 3.73 -12.24
CA LEU A 316 22.47 3.39 -11.17
C LEU A 316 23.82 4.00 -11.52
N ASP A 317 24.41 4.73 -10.58
CA ASP A 317 25.66 5.44 -10.78
C ASP A 317 26.68 5.06 -9.69
N GLN A 318 27.81 4.47 -10.11
CA GLN A 318 28.90 3.97 -9.27
C GLN A 318 28.45 3.20 -8.00
N LEU A 319 27.27 2.58 -8.06
CA LEU A 319 26.61 1.95 -6.94
C LEU A 319 27.43 0.77 -6.39
N SER A 320 27.70 0.80 -5.09
CA SER A 320 28.31 -0.31 -4.37
C SER A 320 27.46 -0.69 -3.17
N LEU A 321 27.16 -2.00 -3.02
CA LEU A 321 26.33 -2.53 -1.95
C LEU A 321 26.72 -3.98 -1.65
N SER A 322 26.80 -4.34 -0.38
CA SER A 322 27.06 -5.72 0.06
C SER A 322 25.87 -6.27 0.82
N VAL A 323 25.51 -7.53 0.53
CA VAL A 323 24.45 -8.29 1.20
C VAL A 323 25.09 -9.48 1.90
N TYR A 324 24.81 -9.66 3.19
CA TYR A 324 25.41 -10.69 4.02
C TYR A 324 24.46 -11.87 4.22
N GLU A 325 25.02 -13.06 4.41
CA GLU A 325 24.25 -14.29 4.58
C GLU A 325 23.35 -14.23 5.81
N GLY A 326 22.06 -14.61 5.65
CA GLY A 326 21.06 -14.64 6.72
C GLY A 326 20.54 -13.27 7.14
N GLU A 327 20.92 -12.16 6.45
CA GLU A 327 20.32 -10.85 6.71
C GLU A 327 19.01 -10.64 5.95
N TRP A 328 18.22 -9.70 6.44
CA TRP A 328 17.14 -9.09 5.68
C TRP A 328 17.49 -7.62 5.45
N LEU A 329 17.93 -7.32 4.22
CA LEU A 329 18.25 -5.96 3.79
C LEU A 329 17.03 -5.34 3.10
N SER A 330 16.51 -4.24 3.62
CA SER A 330 15.53 -3.43 2.89
C SER A 330 16.18 -2.25 2.21
N VAL A 331 15.93 -2.11 0.91
CA VAL A 331 16.33 -0.95 0.11
C VAL A 331 15.15 -0.02 -0.01
N VAL A 332 15.28 1.17 0.55
CA VAL A 332 14.23 2.21 0.59
C VAL A 332 14.63 3.41 -0.28
N GLY A 333 13.65 4.20 -0.71
CA GLY A 333 13.87 5.39 -1.54
C GLY A 333 12.62 5.79 -2.31
N ALA A 334 12.62 6.99 -2.90
CA ALA A 334 11.50 7.50 -3.69
C ALA A 334 11.24 6.68 -4.97
N ASN A 335 10.04 6.81 -5.55
CA ASN A 335 9.75 6.22 -6.85
C ASN A 335 10.71 6.80 -7.92
N GLY A 336 11.14 5.94 -8.85
CA GLY A 336 12.11 6.33 -9.88
C GLY A 336 13.58 6.41 -9.41
N SER A 337 13.90 6.13 -8.14
CA SER A 337 15.29 6.15 -7.66
C SER A 337 16.18 5.00 -8.15
N GLY A 338 15.62 4.01 -8.87
CA GLY A 338 16.36 2.88 -9.43
C GLY A 338 16.26 1.56 -8.65
N LYS A 339 15.38 1.46 -7.65
CA LYS A 339 15.24 0.29 -6.76
C LYS A 339 14.98 -1.03 -7.49
N SER A 340 13.96 -1.06 -8.35
CA SER A 340 13.63 -2.26 -9.15
C SER A 340 14.74 -2.60 -10.14
N THR A 341 15.42 -1.59 -10.69
CA THR A 341 16.58 -1.78 -11.57
C THR A 341 17.74 -2.40 -10.79
N LEU A 342 17.98 -1.95 -9.56
CA LEU A 342 18.99 -2.52 -8.68
C LEU A 342 18.73 -4.01 -8.42
N LEU A 343 17.47 -4.40 -8.09
CA LEU A 343 17.12 -5.81 -7.92
C LEU A 343 17.31 -6.63 -9.20
N LYS A 344 16.93 -6.09 -10.37
CA LYS A 344 17.15 -6.77 -11.67
C LYS A 344 18.63 -6.98 -11.96
N VAL A 345 19.50 -6.03 -11.59
CA VAL A 345 20.96 -6.17 -11.71
C VAL A 345 21.47 -7.22 -10.72
N MET A 346 21.01 -7.21 -9.47
CA MET A 346 21.34 -8.25 -8.47
C MET A 346 20.91 -9.65 -8.93
N ALA A 347 19.73 -9.76 -9.54
CA ALA A 347 19.20 -11.00 -10.08
C ALA A 347 19.90 -11.46 -11.37
N GLY A 348 20.84 -10.67 -11.93
CA GLY A 348 21.47 -10.97 -13.22
C GLY A 348 20.53 -10.88 -14.43
N LEU A 349 19.33 -10.33 -14.25
CA LEU A 349 18.36 -10.08 -15.33
C LEU A 349 18.81 -8.94 -16.23
N GLN A 350 19.49 -7.94 -15.64
CA GLN A 350 20.11 -6.83 -16.33
C GLN A 350 21.63 -6.85 -16.11
N ASN A 351 22.40 -6.61 -17.18
CA ASN A 351 23.86 -6.54 -17.13
C ASN A 351 24.28 -5.08 -17.00
N PRO A 352 25.05 -4.69 -15.96
CA PRO A 352 25.55 -3.34 -15.85
C PRO A 352 26.59 -3.03 -16.95
N GLN A 353 26.63 -1.79 -17.43
CA GLN A 353 27.61 -1.34 -18.41
C GLN A 353 29.01 -1.23 -17.77
N ARG A 354 29.09 -0.89 -16.48
CA ARG A 354 30.33 -0.85 -15.70
C ARG A 354 30.10 -1.49 -14.32
N GLY A 355 31.17 -1.94 -13.73
CA GLY A 355 31.15 -2.57 -12.42
C GLY A 355 31.01 -4.09 -12.47
N THR A 356 30.81 -4.70 -11.31
CA THR A 356 30.78 -6.17 -11.20
C THR A 356 29.81 -6.60 -10.09
N VAL A 357 29.00 -7.61 -10.41
CA VAL A 357 28.16 -8.33 -9.42
C VAL A 357 28.91 -9.62 -9.04
N ILE A 358 29.08 -9.85 -7.74
CA ILE A 358 29.78 -11.01 -7.19
C ILE A 358 28.78 -11.75 -6.31
N PHE A 359 28.55 -13.04 -6.58
CA PHE A 359 27.72 -13.92 -5.78
C PHE A 359 28.56 -15.07 -5.23
N ASN A 360 28.50 -15.33 -3.93
CA ASN A 360 29.27 -16.35 -3.24
C ASN A 360 30.78 -16.32 -3.62
N GLY A 361 31.35 -15.10 -3.65
CA GLY A 361 32.77 -14.87 -3.97
C GLY A 361 33.14 -15.00 -5.47
N LYS A 362 32.21 -15.32 -6.35
CA LYS A 362 32.44 -15.47 -7.80
C LYS A 362 31.67 -14.39 -8.58
N LYS A 363 32.26 -13.90 -9.67
CA LYS A 363 31.57 -12.98 -10.58
C LYS A 363 30.31 -13.65 -11.13
N LEU A 364 29.15 -12.99 -10.99
CA LEU A 364 27.89 -13.49 -11.52
C LEU A 364 27.96 -13.54 -13.06
N LYS A 365 27.66 -14.71 -13.61
CA LYS A 365 27.64 -14.98 -15.05
C LYS A 365 26.32 -15.67 -15.40
N LYS A 366 25.93 -15.63 -16.66
CA LYS A 366 24.81 -16.43 -17.18
C LYS A 366 25.27 -17.88 -17.48
N PRO A 367 24.44 -18.90 -17.21
CA PRO A 367 23.13 -18.82 -16.58
C PRO A 367 23.22 -18.38 -15.11
N VAL A 368 22.20 -17.67 -14.63
CA VAL A 368 22.11 -17.23 -13.24
C VAL A 368 21.92 -18.45 -12.34
N PRO A 369 22.61 -18.55 -11.20
CA PRO A 369 22.43 -19.66 -10.27
C PRO A 369 20.99 -19.76 -9.75
N SER A 370 20.45 -20.98 -9.65
CA SER A 370 19.12 -21.24 -9.07
C SER A 370 19.01 -20.83 -7.59
N GLU A 371 20.14 -20.62 -6.93
CA GLU A 371 20.24 -20.10 -5.55
C GLU A 371 19.77 -18.64 -5.43
N ILE A 372 19.59 -17.90 -6.53
CA ILE A 372 19.05 -16.55 -6.56
C ILE A 372 17.63 -16.60 -7.11
N ALA A 373 16.64 -16.25 -6.28
CA ALA A 373 15.25 -16.11 -6.69
C ALA A 373 14.85 -14.63 -6.74
N PHE A 374 14.01 -14.29 -7.69
CA PHE A 374 13.48 -12.93 -7.86
C PHE A 374 11.95 -12.97 -7.92
N LEU A 375 11.30 -12.23 -7.03
CA LEU A 375 9.86 -12.00 -7.02
C LEU A 375 9.58 -10.58 -7.53
N PRO A 376 8.96 -10.41 -8.71
CA PRO A 376 8.68 -9.11 -9.29
C PRO A 376 7.55 -8.38 -8.57
N GLN A 377 7.47 -7.06 -8.75
CA GLN A 377 6.44 -6.20 -8.18
C GLN A 377 5.01 -6.62 -8.56
N ASN A 378 4.81 -7.04 -9.82
CA ASN A 378 3.53 -7.56 -10.28
C ASN A 378 3.55 -9.09 -10.27
N PRO A 379 2.94 -9.74 -9.27
CA PRO A 379 2.93 -11.19 -9.15
C PRO A 379 2.14 -11.87 -10.28
N LYS A 380 1.24 -11.17 -10.98
CA LYS A 380 0.49 -11.71 -12.13
C LYS A 380 1.40 -12.21 -13.24
N LEU A 381 2.58 -11.61 -13.40
CA LEU A 381 3.57 -12.03 -14.41
C LEU A 381 4.18 -13.40 -14.12
N PHE A 382 3.95 -13.92 -12.93
CA PHE A 382 4.47 -15.23 -12.50
C PHE A 382 3.58 -16.38 -12.99
N PHE A 383 2.25 -16.15 -13.12
CA PHE A 383 1.27 -17.18 -13.35
C PHE A 383 0.95 -17.36 -14.84
N LEU A 384 1.06 -18.62 -15.31
CA LEU A 384 0.78 -19.03 -16.68
C LEU A 384 -0.27 -20.14 -16.76
N GLN A 385 -0.60 -20.78 -15.63
CA GLN A 385 -1.54 -21.89 -15.53
C GLN A 385 -2.89 -21.45 -14.97
N ASP A 386 -3.91 -22.28 -15.15
CA ASP A 386 -5.30 -22.00 -14.76
C ASP A 386 -5.55 -22.17 -13.26
N THR A 387 -4.68 -22.86 -12.51
CA THR A 387 -4.81 -23.02 -11.07
C THR A 387 -3.48 -22.81 -10.35
N VAL A 388 -3.54 -22.50 -9.04
CA VAL A 388 -2.36 -22.35 -8.20
C VAL A 388 -1.55 -23.65 -8.14
N GLU A 389 -2.22 -24.79 -7.99
CA GLU A 389 -1.58 -26.12 -7.92
C GLU A 389 -0.87 -26.43 -9.24
N ALA A 390 -1.54 -26.25 -10.39
CA ALA A 390 -0.98 -26.48 -11.70
C ALA A 390 0.26 -25.59 -11.97
N GLU A 391 0.27 -24.34 -11.49
CA GLU A 391 1.43 -23.45 -11.61
C GLU A 391 2.64 -24.00 -10.84
N LEU A 392 2.44 -24.47 -9.62
CA LEU A 392 3.51 -25.05 -8.82
C LEU A 392 4.02 -26.37 -9.40
N GLU A 393 3.13 -27.22 -9.92
CA GLU A 393 3.50 -28.46 -10.64
C GLU A 393 4.31 -28.15 -11.90
N ALA A 394 3.91 -27.16 -12.69
CA ALA A 394 4.64 -26.75 -13.90
C ALA A 394 6.08 -26.30 -13.59
N ILE A 395 6.30 -25.63 -12.43
CA ILE A 395 7.65 -25.26 -11.97
C ILE A 395 8.46 -26.50 -11.61
N ILE A 396 7.85 -27.46 -10.90
CA ILE A 396 8.52 -28.72 -10.52
C ILE A 396 8.98 -29.48 -11.77
N ASP A 397 8.11 -29.63 -12.76
CA ASP A 397 8.39 -30.35 -14.00
C ASP A 397 9.47 -29.65 -14.83
N LYS A 398 9.33 -28.32 -15.01
CA LYS A 398 10.28 -27.51 -15.77
C LYS A 398 11.71 -27.56 -15.21
N HIS A 399 11.83 -27.54 -13.89
CA HIS A 399 13.12 -27.51 -13.21
C HIS A 399 13.56 -28.88 -12.67
N GLN A 400 12.79 -29.94 -12.92
CA GLN A 400 13.06 -31.32 -12.49
C GLN A 400 13.42 -31.42 -11.00
N ILE A 401 12.58 -30.78 -10.16
CA ILE A 401 12.85 -30.66 -8.72
C ILE A 401 12.64 -32.01 -8.05
N HIS A 402 13.72 -32.58 -7.48
CA HIS A 402 13.64 -33.82 -6.72
C HIS A 402 12.77 -33.63 -5.49
N HIS A 403 11.88 -34.60 -5.21
CA HIS A 403 10.86 -34.52 -4.16
C HIS A 403 9.95 -33.27 -4.28
N GLY A 404 9.74 -32.78 -5.52
CA GLY A 404 9.03 -31.53 -5.77
C GLY A 404 7.60 -31.51 -5.23
N ARG A 405 6.84 -32.61 -5.35
CA ARG A 405 5.44 -32.69 -4.84
C ARG A 405 5.39 -32.60 -3.31
N GLU A 406 6.21 -33.37 -2.61
CA GLU A 406 6.28 -33.31 -1.14
C GLU A 406 6.62 -31.90 -0.65
N LYS A 407 7.57 -31.26 -1.32
CA LYS A 407 7.95 -29.88 -1.03
C LYS A 407 6.83 -28.88 -1.35
N MET A 408 6.12 -29.07 -2.46
CA MET A 408 4.96 -28.26 -2.82
C MET A 408 3.89 -28.32 -1.74
N GLU A 409 3.54 -29.52 -1.27
CA GLU A 409 2.55 -29.71 -0.18
C GLU A 409 2.97 -28.98 1.09
N GLN A 410 4.24 -29.09 1.50
CA GLN A 410 4.79 -28.37 2.66
C GLN A 410 4.71 -26.84 2.48
N LEU A 411 5.05 -26.34 1.30
CA LEU A 411 4.94 -24.92 1.00
C LEU A 411 3.48 -24.46 0.96
N MET A 412 2.58 -25.24 0.37
CA MET A 412 1.16 -24.93 0.32
C MET A 412 0.55 -24.85 1.73
N GLU A 413 0.94 -25.73 2.63
CA GLU A 413 0.53 -25.68 4.03
C GLU A 413 1.13 -24.45 4.74
N MET A 414 2.45 -24.24 4.65
CA MET A 414 3.16 -23.10 5.25
C MET A 414 2.60 -21.75 4.82
N PHE A 415 2.22 -21.61 3.55
CA PHE A 415 1.70 -20.39 2.96
C PHE A 415 0.17 -20.28 3.02
N GLN A 416 -0.49 -21.31 3.57
CA GLN A 416 -1.96 -21.39 3.67
C GLN A 416 -2.66 -21.33 2.29
N LEU A 417 -2.10 -22.00 1.30
CA LEU A 417 -2.60 -22.03 -0.08
C LEU A 417 -3.54 -23.22 -0.35
N THR A 418 -3.54 -24.24 0.50
CA THR A 418 -4.34 -25.45 0.31
C THR A 418 -5.84 -25.17 0.04
N PRO A 419 -6.50 -24.22 0.73
CA PRO A 419 -7.93 -23.93 0.48
C PRO A 419 -8.21 -23.28 -0.88
N ILE A 420 -7.18 -22.74 -1.54
CA ILE A 420 -7.30 -21.96 -2.79
C ILE A 420 -6.53 -22.59 -3.95
N LYS A 421 -6.04 -23.82 -3.80
CA LYS A 421 -5.18 -24.49 -4.75
C LYS A 421 -5.80 -24.66 -6.15
N ASP A 422 -7.12 -24.89 -6.19
CA ASP A 422 -7.89 -25.10 -7.41
C ASP A 422 -8.43 -23.80 -8.03
N ARG A 423 -8.18 -22.63 -7.39
CA ARG A 423 -8.63 -21.33 -7.91
C ARG A 423 -7.69 -20.83 -9.00
N HIS A 424 -8.26 -20.09 -9.94
CA HIS A 424 -7.49 -19.36 -10.94
C HIS A 424 -6.67 -18.25 -10.24
N PRO A 425 -5.36 -18.08 -10.56
CA PRO A 425 -4.51 -17.08 -9.89
C PRO A 425 -5.05 -15.65 -9.93
N TYR A 426 -5.76 -15.27 -10.99
CA TYR A 426 -6.34 -13.92 -11.12
C TYR A 426 -7.59 -13.70 -10.27
N ASP A 427 -8.18 -14.76 -9.70
CA ASP A 427 -9.31 -14.67 -8.75
C ASP A 427 -8.84 -14.59 -7.29
N LEU A 428 -7.52 -14.61 -7.06
CA LEU A 428 -6.94 -14.49 -5.73
C LEU A 428 -6.91 -13.04 -5.25
N SER A 429 -7.05 -12.86 -3.94
CA SER A 429 -6.71 -11.58 -3.31
C SER A 429 -5.23 -11.25 -3.50
N GLY A 430 -4.86 -9.97 -3.40
CA GLY A 430 -3.47 -9.55 -3.56
C GLY A 430 -2.50 -10.29 -2.62
N GLY A 431 -2.91 -10.55 -1.37
CA GLY A 431 -2.12 -11.29 -0.39
C GLY A 431 -1.97 -12.77 -0.73
N GLU A 432 -3.04 -13.43 -1.17
CA GLU A 432 -3.01 -14.83 -1.62
C GLU A 432 -2.13 -14.99 -2.86
N MET A 433 -2.25 -14.08 -3.82
CA MET A 433 -1.44 -14.08 -5.04
C MET A 433 0.05 -13.91 -4.73
N GLN A 434 0.42 -12.99 -3.83
CA GLN A 434 1.81 -12.81 -3.40
C GLN A 434 2.36 -14.06 -2.69
N LYS A 435 1.57 -14.70 -1.83
CA LYS A 435 1.94 -15.96 -1.18
C LYS A 435 2.14 -17.08 -2.19
N ALA A 436 1.26 -17.22 -3.17
CA ALA A 436 1.35 -18.24 -4.21
C ALA A 436 2.59 -18.05 -5.10
N ALA A 437 2.87 -16.81 -5.54
CA ALA A 437 4.08 -16.50 -6.30
C ALA A 437 5.36 -16.74 -5.48
N LEU A 438 5.35 -16.39 -4.18
CA LEU A 438 6.47 -16.67 -3.28
C LEU A 438 6.67 -18.18 -3.08
N ALA A 439 5.61 -18.98 -2.95
CA ALA A 439 5.70 -20.43 -2.88
C ALA A 439 6.39 -21.02 -4.11
N GLY A 440 6.02 -20.53 -5.29
CA GLY A 440 6.64 -20.95 -6.55
C GLY A 440 8.15 -20.68 -6.60
N VAL A 441 8.61 -19.50 -6.20
CA VAL A 441 10.06 -19.23 -6.17
C VAL A 441 10.78 -20.01 -5.08
N MET A 442 10.10 -20.34 -3.98
CA MET A 442 10.66 -21.14 -2.88
C MET A 442 10.85 -22.63 -3.24
N LEU A 443 10.17 -23.14 -4.26
CA LEU A 443 10.43 -24.49 -4.79
C LEU A 443 11.89 -24.68 -5.24
N MET A 444 12.54 -23.59 -5.70
CA MET A 444 13.93 -23.61 -6.19
C MET A 444 14.98 -23.67 -5.07
N ASN A 445 14.61 -23.66 -3.78
CA ASN A 445 15.54 -23.61 -2.64
C ASN A 445 16.56 -22.45 -2.71
N PRO A 446 16.12 -21.20 -2.89
CA PRO A 446 17.06 -20.09 -3.01
C PRO A 446 17.80 -19.83 -1.70
N ARG A 447 19.08 -19.44 -1.80
CA ARG A 447 19.84 -18.86 -0.69
C ARG A 447 19.63 -17.33 -0.58
N LEU A 448 19.32 -16.70 -1.72
CA LEU A 448 19.08 -15.28 -1.84
C LEU A 448 17.71 -15.05 -2.49
N LEU A 449 16.83 -14.41 -1.76
CA LEU A 449 15.50 -14.01 -2.21
C LEU A 449 15.46 -12.50 -2.43
N LEU A 450 15.26 -12.08 -3.66
CA LEU A 450 15.13 -10.69 -4.09
C LEU A 450 13.65 -10.39 -4.32
N ILE A 451 13.10 -9.39 -3.65
CA ILE A 451 11.67 -9.10 -3.67
C ILE A 451 11.42 -7.62 -3.98
N ASP A 452 10.64 -7.37 -5.02
CA ASP A 452 10.31 -6.01 -5.47
C ASP A 452 8.91 -5.60 -5.00
N GLU A 453 8.82 -4.73 -4.00
CA GLU A 453 7.60 -4.15 -3.43
C GLU A 453 6.45 -5.15 -3.14
N PRO A 454 6.68 -6.24 -2.42
CA PRO A 454 5.72 -7.36 -2.30
C PRO A 454 4.46 -7.01 -1.50
N ILE A 455 4.50 -5.96 -0.70
CA ILE A 455 3.42 -5.57 0.22
C ILE A 455 2.58 -4.41 -0.31
N LYS A 456 2.84 -3.99 -1.55
CA LYS A 456 2.08 -2.93 -2.22
C LYS A 456 0.64 -3.36 -2.43
N GLY A 457 -0.32 -2.54 -1.98
CA GLY A 457 -1.76 -2.86 -2.08
C GLY A 457 -2.25 -3.96 -1.14
N LEU A 458 -1.41 -4.45 -0.22
CA LEU A 458 -1.86 -5.37 0.82
C LEU A 458 -2.50 -4.60 1.99
N ASP A 459 -3.56 -5.17 2.54
CA ASP A 459 -4.14 -4.67 3.78
C ASP A 459 -3.22 -4.92 4.98
N PRO A 460 -3.43 -4.25 6.13
CA PRO A 460 -2.57 -4.36 7.30
C PRO A 460 -2.42 -5.78 7.84
N GLU A 461 -3.47 -6.60 7.79
CA GLU A 461 -3.40 -7.98 8.26
C GLU A 461 -2.57 -8.84 7.30
N ALA A 462 -2.81 -8.74 5.99
CA ALA A 462 -2.02 -9.44 4.97
C ALA A 462 -0.53 -9.05 5.05
N LYS A 463 -0.20 -7.77 5.30
CA LYS A 463 1.17 -7.31 5.54
C LYS A 463 1.81 -8.00 6.74
N LEU A 464 1.10 -8.07 7.87
CA LEU A 464 1.59 -8.76 9.08
C LEU A 464 1.85 -10.24 8.83
N GLN A 465 0.93 -10.93 8.16
CA GLN A 465 1.08 -12.35 7.82
C GLN A 465 2.27 -12.56 6.89
N PHE A 466 2.40 -11.73 5.85
CA PHE A 466 3.50 -11.79 4.89
C PHE A 466 4.87 -11.51 5.56
N GLY A 467 4.93 -10.52 6.46
CA GLY A 467 6.12 -10.21 7.24
C GLY A 467 6.56 -11.37 8.15
N LYS A 468 5.61 -12.01 8.85
CA LYS A 468 5.88 -13.20 9.67
C LYS A 468 6.40 -14.35 8.82
N LEU A 469 5.83 -14.56 7.64
CA LEU A 469 6.27 -15.58 6.70
C LEU A 469 7.71 -15.36 6.26
N LEU A 470 8.07 -14.16 5.80
CA LEU A 470 9.43 -13.81 5.42
C LEU A 470 10.41 -13.93 6.61
N LYS A 471 9.98 -13.56 7.81
CA LYS A 471 10.79 -13.73 9.04
C LYS A 471 11.11 -15.21 9.31
N ASN A 472 10.15 -16.10 9.10
CA ASN A 472 10.35 -17.54 9.21
C ASN A 472 11.32 -18.07 8.14
N LEU A 473 11.18 -17.62 6.87
CA LEU A 473 12.11 -18.00 5.81
C LEU A 473 13.55 -17.55 6.14
N ARG A 474 13.71 -16.33 6.64
CA ARG A 474 15.03 -15.84 7.11
C ARG A 474 15.58 -16.69 8.26
N ALA A 475 14.77 -17.05 9.25
CA ALA A 475 15.18 -17.89 10.36
C ALA A 475 15.66 -19.28 9.89
N ASN A 476 15.15 -19.75 8.76
CA ASN A 476 15.60 -20.97 8.08
C ASN A 476 16.82 -20.76 7.15
N GLY A 477 17.52 -19.62 7.27
CA GLY A 477 18.78 -19.36 6.58
C GLY A 477 18.65 -18.64 5.23
N ILE A 478 17.45 -18.25 4.80
CA ILE A 478 17.27 -17.49 3.56
C ILE A 478 17.75 -16.05 3.77
N THR A 479 18.59 -15.56 2.86
CA THR A 479 18.98 -14.14 2.79
C THR A 479 17.94 -13.38 1.99
N ILE A 480 17.45 -12.25 2.50
CA ILE A 480 16.39 -11.47 1.85
C ILE A 480 16.90 -10.09 1.49
N VAL A 481 16.70 -9.68 0.24
CA VAL A 481 16.80 -8.28 -0.18
C VAL A 481 15.43 -7.85 -0.66
N MET A 482 14.84 -6.88 0.01
CA MET A 482 13.53 -6.36 -0.32
C MET A 482 13.61 -4.89 -0.69
N VAL A 483 13.01 -4.53 -1.80
CA VAL A 483 12.73 -3.13 -2.13
C VAL A 483 11.35 -2.79 -1.59
N THR A 484 11.24 -1.70 -0.87
CA THR A 484 9.96 -1.21 -0.37
C THR A 484 9.99 0.30 -0.12
N HIS A 485 8.83 0.93 -0.24
CA HIS A 485 8.59 2.30 0.23
C HIS A 485 7.87 2.33 1.59
N ASP A 486 7.45 1.15 2.11
CA ASP A 486 6.78 1.04 3.42
C ASP A 486 7.83 1.03 4.54
N ILE A 487 7.97 2.21 5.17
CA ILE A 487 8.95 2.46 6.25
C ILE A 487 8.62 1.66 7.50
N GLU A 488 7.33 1.55 7.85
CA GLU A 488 6.87 0.83 9.04
C GLU A 488 7.22 -0.66 8.92
N PHE A 489 6.95 -1.25 7.75
CA PHE A 489 7.28 -2.64 7.47
C PHE A 489 8.80 -2.89 7.48
N ALA A 490 9.58 -2.00 6.84
CA ALA A 490 11.04 -2.12 6.85
C ALA A 490 11.60 -2.02 8.28
N ALA A 491 11.09 -1.11 9.10
CA ALA A 491 11.50 -0.94 10.49
C ALA A 491 11.16 -2.16 11.37
N GLN A 492 10.05 -2.82 11.10
CA GLN A 492 9.56 -3.95 11.87
C GLN A 492 10.31 -5.26 11.58
N TYR A 493 10.71 -5.49 10.33
CA TYR A 493 11.19 -6.82 9.90
C TYR A 493 12.65 -6.86 9.46
N SER A 494 13.22 -5.74 8.96
CA SER A 494 14.57 -5.73 8.40
C SER A 494 15.64 -5.77 9.49
N THR A 495 16.77 -6.38 9.19
CA THR A 495 17.96 -6.31 10.04
C THR A 495 18.81 -5.09 9.71
N ARG A 496 18.81 -4.70 8.42
CA ARG A 496 19.57 -3.59 7.89
C ARG A 496 18.79 -2.88 6.79
N CYS A 497 18.97 -1.57 6.69
CA CYS A 497 18.35 -0.77 5.65
C CYS A 497 19.40 -0.02 4.84
N ALA A 498 19.12 0.17 3.55
CA ALA A 498 19.89 0.99 2.63
C ALA A 498 18.99 2.03 1.98
N MET A 499 19.44 3.28 1.88
CA MET A 499 18.72 4.34 1.17
C MET A 499 19.30 4.52 -0.21
N LEU A 500 18.45 4.36 -1.23
CA LEU A 500 18.78 4.62 -2.63
C LEU A 500 18.25 6.01 -3.03
N PHE A 501 19.15 6.88 -3.43
CA PHE A 501 18.84 8.23 -3.89
C PHE A 501 19.62 8.55 -5.15
N GLN A 502 18.92 8.94 -6.23
CA GLN A 502 19.51 9.30 -7.53
C GLN A 502 20.51 8.26 -8.08
N GLY A 503 20.21 6.97 -7.92
CA GLY A 503 21.05 5.88 -8.43
C GLY A 503 22.21 5.46 -7.54
N GLU A 504 22.41 6.12 -6.39
CA GLU A 504 23.48 5.84 -5.43
C GLU A 504 22.92 5.34 -4.08
N VAL A 505 23.67 4.49 -3.38
CA VAL A 505 23.38 4.14 -1.99
C VAL A 505 24.01 5.17 -1.07
N THR A 506 23.18 6.05 -0.50
CA THR A 506 23.64 7.17 0.35
C THR A 506 23.99 6.74 1.76
N ILE A 507 23.27 5.76 2.31
CA ILE A 507 23.52 5.21 3.65
C ILE A 507 23.12 3.74 3.69
N THR A 508 23.87 2.94 4.43
CA THR A 508 23.53 1.58 4.80
C THR A 508 23.85 1.37 6.28
N ALA A 509 22.87 1.00 7.08
CA ALA A 509 23.04 0.85 8.52
C ALA A 509 22.07 -0.23 9.09
N PRO A 510 22.35 -0.78 10.28
CA PRO A 510 21.38 -1.55 11.04
C PRO A 510 20.07 -0.79 11.17
N THR A 511 18.94 -1.47 11.08
CA THR A 511 17.59 -0.87 11.01
C THR A 511 17.37 0.20 12.08
N LYS A 512 17.76 -0.08 13.32
CA LYS A 512 17.60 0.88 14.41
C LYS A 512 18.40 2.16 14.18
N THR A 513 19.69 2.03 13.84
CA THR A 513 20.57 3.18 13.56
C THR A 513 20.09 3.95 12.34
N PHE A 514 19.61 3.24 11.31
CA PHE A 514 19.09 3.84 10.09
C PHE A 514 17.92 4.78 10.40
N PHE A 515 16.87 4.27 11.05
CA PHE A 515 15.66 5.06 11.28
C PHE A 515 15.80 6.11 12.40
N GLN A 516 16.57 5.83 13.44
CA GLN A 516 16.87 6.82 14.48
C GLN A 516 17.77 7.95 14.00
N GLY A 517 18.64 7.70 13.02
CA GLY A 517 19.49 8.71 12.39
C GLY A 517 18.74 9.65 11.43
N ASN A 518 17.56 9.24 10.94
CA ASN A 518 16.79 10.02 9.97
C ASN A 518 15.67 10.84 10.64
N THR A 519 15.54 12.10 10.27
CA THR A 519 14.52 13.00 10.85
C THR A 519 13.16 12.84 10.16
N PHE A 520 13.15 12.78 8.85
CA PHE A 520 11.92 12.73 8.05
C PHE A 520 11.58 11.30 7.60
N TYR A 521 12.60 10.52 7.30
CA TYR A 521 12.44 9.15 6.80
C TYR A 521 12.52 8.15 7.96
N THR A 522 11.51 8.19 8.83
CA THR A 522 11.40 7.33 10.02
C THR A 522 9.94 7.02 10.36
N THR A 523 9.72 6.03 11.21
CA THR A 523 8.39 5.54 11.59
C THR A 523 7.60 6.55 12.42
N VAL A 524 6.28 6.38 12.44
CA VAL A 524 5.38 7.19 13.28
C VAL A 524 5.70 7.01 14.76
N ALA A 525 5.94 5.78 15.20
CA ALA A 525 6.32 5.50 16.60
C ALA A 525 7.63 6.21 16.99
N ASN A 526 8.62 6.24 16.09
CA ASN A 526 9.86 6.97 16.33
C ASN A 526 9.64 8.49 16.38
N ARG A 527 8.85 9.04 15.45
CA ARG A 527 8.49 10.48 15.49
C ARG A 527 7.83 10.88 16.78
N ILE A 528 7.01 10.01 17.36
CA ILE A 528 6.31 10.26 18.64
C ILE A 528 7.28 10.19 19.81
N SER A 529 8.13 9.15 19.89
CA SER A 529 9.01 8.87 21.02
C SER A 529 10.30 9.70 21.06
N ARG A 530 10.75 10.20 19.91
CA ARG A 530 12.01 10.94 19.76
C ARG A 530 12.06 12.19 20.62
N GLY A 531 13.11 12.29 21.44
CA GLY A 531 13.31 13.43 22.36
C GLY A 531 12.25 13.53 23.46
N GLY A 532 11.40 12.51 23.63
CA GLY A 532 10.41 12.43 24.69
C GLY A 532 10.98 11.91 26.01
N ARG A 533 10.10 11.72 27.00
CA ARG A 533 10.42 11.16 28.32
C ARG A 533 10.47 9.63 28.34
N VAL A 534 10.22 9.00 27.21
CA VAL A 534 10.18 7.55 27.03
C VAL A 534 11.33 7.10 26.14
N PRO A 535 11.78 5.83 26.23
CA PRO A 535 12.77 5.28 25.31
C PRO A 535 12.31 5.41 23.85
N GLU A 536 13.22 5.80 22.96
CA GLU A 536 12.94 5.81 21.53
C GLU A 536 12.67 4.40 21.01
N VAL A 537 11.57 4.27 20.25
CA VAL A 537 11.13 3.02 19.64
C VAL A 537 10.87 3.23 18.16
N LEU A 538 10.95 2.16 17.38
CA LEU A 538 10.63 2.18 15.95
C LEU A 538 9.22 1.67 15.67
N THR A 539 8.69 0.79 16.49
CA THR A 539 7.38 0.15 16.27
C THR A 539 6.54 0.16 17.54
N VAL A 540 5.24 -0.05 17.39
CA VAL A 540 4.31 -0.19 18.51
C VAL A 540 4.66 -1.41 19.37
N GLU A 541 5.07 -2.51 18.71
CA GLU A 541 5.51 -3.73 19.37
C GLU A 541 6.76 -3.51 20.24
N GLU A 542 7.72 -2.73 19.73
CA GLU A 542 8.91 -2.35 20.50
C GLU A 542 8.56 -1.46 21.71
N ALA A 543 7.56 -0.60 21.56
CA ALA A 543 7.06 0.21 22.68
C ALA A 543 6.46 -0.67 23.79
N ARG A 544 5.68 -1.69 23.44
CA ARG A 544 5.08 -2.64 24.37
C ARG A 544 6.15 -3.36 25.22
N GLU A 545 7.31 -3.64 24.65
CA GLU A 545 8.41 -4.30 25.35
C GLU A 545 9.22 -3.33 26.24
N LYS A 546 9.42 -2.09 25.78
CA LYS A 546 10.36 -1.14 26.40
C LYS A 546 9.72 -0.11 27.30
N TRP A 547 8.47 0.25 27.06
CA TRP A 547 7.80 1.26 27.86
C TRP A 547 7.15 0.62 29.08
N ARG A 548 7.65 0.96 30.26
CA ARG A 548 7.04 0.64 31.54
C ARG A 548 6.70 1.94 32.21
N PHE A 549 5.41 2.20 32.37
CA PHE A 549 4.95 3.39 33.10
C PHE A 549 4.75 3.03 34.56
N LEU A 550 5.25 3.89 35.46
CA LEU A 550 4.87 3.85 36.88
C LEU A 550 3.43 4.36 36.99
N GLU A 551 2.60 3.61 37.66
CA GLU A 551 1.23 3.98 38.02
C GLU A 551 1.13 5.28 38.80
#